data_eeb3ad177934b6528764c100b90f6292
#
_entry.id   eeb3ad177934b6528764c100b90f6292
#
_cell.length_a   1.000
_cell.length_b   1.000
_cell.length_c   1.000
_cell.angle_alpha   90.00
_cell.angle_beta   90.00
_cell.angle_gamma   90.00
#
_symmetry.space_group_name_H-M   'P 1'
#
loop_
_entity.id
_entity.type
_entity.pdbx_description
1 polymer ?
#
loop_
_entity_poly.entity_id
_entity_poly.type
_entity_poly.pdbx_seq_one_letter_code
_entity_poly.pdbx_strand_id
1 'polypeptide(L)' 'MKQFTCEYNIDTACVELRRGSTVILAVDCIAAEDQLARNLYERSALDYLIYNAPLEYLELVLSGEIEGYLRKYTDYSRLD' A
#
# COMPACT_ATOMS: atom_id res chain seq x y z
N MET A 1 7.08 -8.33 -21.70
CA MET A 1 6.80 -8.51 -21.31
C MET A 1 6.04 -7.86 -20.59
N LYS A 2 5.81 -7.63 -19.94
CA LYS A 2 5.10 -7.22 -19.29
C LYS A 2 5.02 -5.88 -19.26
N GLN A 3 4.19 -5.19 -19.46
CA GLN A 3 3.95 -3.81 -19.57
C GLN A 3 3.09 -3.34 -18.42
N PHE A 4 3.30 -3.93 -17.28
CA PHE A 4 2.56 -3.54 -16.10
C PHE A 4 3.19 -2.31 -15.47
N THR A 5 2.37 -1.38 -15.03
CA THR A 5 2.80 -0.28 -14.20
C THR A 5 1.95 -0.23 -12.95
N CYS A 6 2.52 0.27 -11.87
CA CYS A 6 1.81 0.35 -10.61
C CYS A 6 2.09 1.70 -10.00
N GLU A 7 1.05 2.50 -9.75
CA GLU A 7 1.26 3.84 -9.24
C GLU A 7 0.02 4.31 -8.48
N TYR A 8 0.25 5.30 -7.63
CA TYR A 8 -0.80 5.92 -6.85
C TYR A 8 -1.50 6.97 -7.69
N ASN A 9 -2.83 6.90 -7.75
CA ASN A 9 -3.62 7.89 -8.45
C ASN A 9 -4.27 8.80 -7.42
N ILE A 10 -3.84 10.06 -7.38
CA ILE A 10 -4.32 11.00 -6.38
C ILE A 10 -5.78 11.35 -6.57
N ASP A 11 -6.28 11.26 -7.79
CA ASP A 11 -7.68 11.60 -8.06
C ASP A 11 -8.63 10.58 -7.45
N THR A 12 -8.25 9.32 -7.43
CA THR A 12 -9.09 8.26 -6.89
C THR A 12 -8.63 7.78 -5.53
N ALA A 13 -7.46 8.24 -5.08
CA ALA A 13 -6.83 7.79 -3.83
C ALA A 13 -6.60 6.29 -3.83
N CYS A 14 -6.25 5.73 -5.00
CA CYS A 14 -6.04 4.30 -5.15
C CYS A 14 -4.68 4.03 -5.74
N VAL A 15 -4.07 2.92 -5.32
CA VAL A 15 -2.92 2.37 -6.03
C VAL A 15 -3.47 1.51 -7.15
N GLU A 16 -3.07 1.82 -8.38
CA GLU A 16 -3.61 1.16 -9.56
C GLU A 16 -2.55 0.35 -10.25
N LEU A 17 -2.90 -0.89 -10.58
CA LEU A 17 -2.10 -1.73 -11.43
C LEU A 17 -2.66 -1.63 -12.83
N ARG A 18 -1.83 -1.23 -13.77
CA ARG A 18 -2.26 -1.01 -15.15
C ARG A 18 -1.46 -1.85 -16.11
N ARG A 19 -2.12 -2.23 -17.19
CA ARG A 19 -1.45 -2.87 -18.31
C ARG A 19 -1.75 -2.01 -19.52
N GLY A 20 -0.73 -1.29 -19.98
CA GLY A 20 -0.96 -0.28 -21.01
C GLY A 20 -1.87 0.81 -20.46
N SER A 21 -2.99 1.06 -21.10
CA SER A 21 -3.93 2.07 -20.64
C SER A 21 -5.09 1.47 -19.84
N THR A 22 -5.05 0.16 -19.58
CA THR A 22 -6.15 -0.52 -18.90
C THR A 22 -5.83 -0.70 -17.42
N VAL A 23 -6.75 -0.26 -16.56
CA VAL A 23 -6.62 -0.50 -15.12
C VAL A 23 -7.10 -1.93 -14.85
N ILE A 24 -6.20 -2.74 -14.32
CA ILE A 24 -6.50 -4.14 -14.01
C ILE A 24 -7.02 -4.26 -12.58
N LEU A 25 -6.44 -3.48 -11.67
CA LEU A 25 -6.75 -3.61 -10.26
C LEU A 25 -6.50 -2.25 -9.60
N ALA A 26 -7.33 -1.91 -8.64
CA ALA A 26 -7.16 -0.68 -7.88
C ALA A 26 -7.45 -0.95 -6.42
N VAL A 27 -6.57 -0.46 -5.53
CA VAL A 27 -6.72 -0.61 -4.09
C VAL A 27 -6.98 0.76 -3.49
N ASP A 28 -8.11 0.87 -2.79
CA ASP A 28 -8.51 2.12 -2.14
C ASP A 28 -7.64 2.34 -0.91
N CYS A 29 -6.75 3.32 -1.00
CA CYS A 29 -5.78 3.56 0.07
C CYS A 29 -6.42 4.16 1.31
N ILE A 30 -7.47 4.95 1.15
CA ILE A 30 -8.14 5.54 2.30
C ILE A 30 -8.83 4.45 3.12
N ALA A 31 -9.55 3.56 2.45
CA ALA A 31 -10.20 2.46 3.14
C ALA A 31 -9.17 1.53 3.78
N ALA A 32 -8.06 1.30 3.10
CA ALA A 32 -7.02 0.44 3.65
C ALA A 32 -6.42 1.04 4.91
N GLU A 33 -6.15 2.34 4.90
CA GLU A 33 -5.62 2.99 6.10
C GLU A 33 -6.58 2.90 7.26
N ASP A 34 -7.87 3.13 6.99
CA ASP A 34 -8.87 3.09 8.05
C ASP A 34 -8.99 1.70 8.67
N GLN A 35 -8.83 0.65 7.86
CA GLN A 35 -9.03 -0.69 8.33
C GLN A 35 -7.77 -1.34 8.89
N LEU A 36 -6.61 -0.95 8.38
CA LEU A 36 -5.37 -1.66 8.68
C LEU A 36 -4.47 -0.90 9.64
N ALA A 37 -4.38 0.40 9.50
CA ALA A 37 -3.45 1.18 10.31
C ALA A 37 -4.07 1.51 11.66
N ARG A 38 -3.42 1.08 12.74
CA ARG A 38 -3.96 1.26 14.08
C ARG A 38 -3.41 2.49 14.78
N ASN A 39 -2.34 3.07 14.25
CA ASN A 39 -1.73 4.23 14.87
C ASN A 39 -0.95 5.01 13.81
N LEU A 40 -0.33 6.10 14.24
CA LEU A 40 0.37 6.98 13.32
C LEU A 40 1.59 6.32 12.69
N TYR A 41 2.25 5.44 13.42
CA TYR A 41 3.41 4.75 12.87
C TYR A 41 3.00 3.86 11.71
N GLU A 42 1.88 3.16 11.87
CA GLU A 42 1.40 2.27 10.82
C GLU A 42 0.88 3.07 9.63
N ARG A 43 0.23 4.21 9.88
CA ARG A 43 -0.19 5.08 8.78
C ARG A 43 1.01 5.58 8.01
N SER A 44 2.07 5.97 8.71
CA SER A 44 3.28 6.44 8.04
C SER A 44 3.90 5.35 7.19
N ALA A 45 3.91 4.12 7.68
CA ALA A 45 4.45 3.00 6.93
C ALA A 45 3.65 2.76 5.65
N LEU A 46 2.31 2.82 5.75
CA LEU A 46 1.47 2.67 4.57
C LEU A 46 1.72 3.79 3.58
N ASP A 47 1.78 5.02 4.05
CA ASP A 47 2.02 6.16 3.17
C ASP A 47 3.36 6.02 2.45
N TYR A 48 4.38 5.58 3.17
CA TYR A 48 5.68 5.37 2.55
C TYR A 48 5.59 4.38 1.41
N LEU A 49 4.91 3.27 1.63
CA LEU A 49 4.75 2.26 0.58
C LEU A 49 3.95 2.80 -0.60
N ILE A 50 2.87 3.50 -0.31
CA ILE A 50 2.00 4.03 -1.35
C ILE A 50 2.74 4.98 -2.27
N TYR A 51 3.53 5.88 -1.70
CA TYR A 51 4.19 6.91 -2.49
C TYR A 51 5.54 6.49 -3.04
N ASN A 52 6.22 5.55 -2.41
CA ASN A 52 7.57 5.18 -2.80
C ASN A 52 7.70 3.78 -3.38
N ALA A 53 6.80 2.88 -3.03
CA ALA A 53 6.87 1.48 -3.48
C ALA A 53 5.47 0.94 -3.69
N PRO A 54 4.69 1.51 -4.61
CA PRO A 54 3.29 1.10 -4.77
C PRO A 54 3.12 -0.36 -5.18
N LEU A 55 4.07 -0.91 -5.92
CA LEU A 55 3.97 -2.31 -6.29
C LEU A 55 4.12 -3.21 -5.07
N GLU A 56 5.05 -2.89 -4.19
CA GLU A 56 5.22 -3.64 -2.96
C GLU A 56 3.98 -3.53 -2.08
N TYR A 57 3.42 -2.35 -1.98
CA TYR A 57 2.17 -2.13 -1.26
C TYR A 57 1.08 -3.06 -1.80
N LEU A 58 0.93 -3.09 -3.11
CA LEU A 58 -0.09 -3.91 -3.74
C LEU A 58 0.14 -5.39 -3.46
N GLU A 59 1.39 -5.84 -3.54
CA GLU A 59 1.72 -7.23 -3.28
C GLU A 59 1.41 -7.63 -1.84
N LEU A 60 1.71 -6.75 -0.90
CA LEU A 60 1.44 -7.04 0.51
C LEU A 60 -0.07 -7.11 0.77
N VAL A 61 -0.82 -6.20 0.17
CA VAL A 61 -2.27 -6.21 0.34
C VAL A 61 -2.87 -7.48 -0.25
N LEU A 62 -2.45 -7.84 -1.45
CA LEU A 62 -3.03 -9.01 -2.12
C LEU A 62 -2.66 -10.32 -1.45
N SER A 63 -1.48 -10.40 -0.88
CA SER A 63 -1.04 -11.63 -0.20
C SER A 63 -1.58 -11.72 1.21
N GLY A 64 -2.14 -10.63 1.73
CA GLY A 64 -2.63 -10.61 3.10
C GLY A 64 -1.55 -10.39 4.14
N GLU A 65 -0.34 -10.01 3.72
CA GLU A 65 0.77 -9.84 4.63
C GLU A 65 0.95 -8.42 5.12
N ILE A 66 0.09 -7.50 4.68
CA ILE A 66 0.24 -6.10 5.00
C ILE A 66 0.12 -5.85 6.51
N GLU A 67 -0.75 -6.55 7.19
CA GLU A 67 -0.90 -6.38 8.64
C GLU A 67 0.35 -6.78 9.39
N GLY A 68 0.94 -7.90 9.00
CA GLY A 68 2.19 -8.33 9.61
C GLY A 68 3.31 -7.34 9.41
N TYR A 69 3.38 -6.79 8.21
CA TYR A 69 4.37 -5.77 7.90
C TYR A 69 4.20 -4.56 8.80
N LEU A 70 2.96 -4.10 8.98
CA LEU A 70 2.69 -2.92 9.79
C LEU A 70 3.01 -3.16 11.26
N ARG A 71 2.69 -4.34 11.77
CA ARG A 71 2.97 -4.66 13.16
C ARG A 71 4.46 -4.73 13.43
N LYS A 72 5.20 -5.29 12.48
CA LYS A 72 6.65 -5.34 12.60
C LYS A 72 7.23 -3.92 12.64
N TYR A 73 6.69 -3.03 11.84
CA TYR A 73 7.13 -1.65 11.81
C TYR A 73 6.87 -0.98 13.17
N THR A 74 5.70 -1.22 13.73
CA THR A 74 5.35 -0.67 15.03
C THR A 74 6.24 -1.21 16.13
N ASP A 75 6.54 -2.48 16.09
CA ASP A 75 7.41 -3.10 17.10
C ASP A 75 8.79 -2.48 17.10
N TYR A 76 9.32 -2.19 15.91
CA TYR A 76 10.60 -1.50 15.84
C TYR A 76 10.55 -0.14 16.51
N SER A 77 9.48 0.58 16.28
CA SER A 77 9.32 1.91 16.87
C SER A 77 9.28 1.84 18.39
N ARG A 78 8.74 0.77 18.93
CA ARG A 78 8.60 0.63 20.37
C ARG A 78 9.89 0.25 21.07
N LEU A 79 10.79 -0.35 20.34
CA LEU A 79 12.06 -0.74 20.93
C LEU A 79 12.97 0.45 21.20
N ASP A 80 12.69 1.53 20.56
CA ASP A 80 13.45 2.73 20.79
C ASP A 80 12.91 3.47 22.01
#